data_6eb30124ff9e0b81320a0d34f201a863
#
_entry.id   6eb30124ff9e0b81320a0d34f201a863
#
_cell.length_a   1.000
_cell.length_b   1.000
_cell.length_c   1.000
_cell.angle_alpha   90.00
_cell.angle_beta   90.00
_cell.angle_gamma   90.00
#
_symmetry.space_group_name_H-M   'P 1'
#
loop_
_entity.id
_entity.type
_entity.pdbx_description
1 polymer ?
#
loop_
_entity_poly.entity_id
_entity_poly.type
_entity_poly.pdbx_seq_one_letter_code
_entity_poly.pdbx_strand_id
1 'polypeptide(L)'
;MYQVNRMKKNDQGFRANLRLATAKWGKLPPAAVKGLKEMEIRYSFSLALGDLLYLDRRWYVTHSALLRLANRARCSGIRVQPIREFCDASVSRWVFKATVYKSPRSRGFVGYGDADPSNVSSLVHGAEMRVAETRAVNRALRKAYGIGLCSVEELG
;
A
#
# COMPACT_ATOMS: atom_id res chain seq x y z
N MET A 1 -30.87 -1.30 12.84
CA MET A 1 -30.92 -1.69 11.41
C MET A 1 -29.62 -1.41 10.65
N TYR A 2 -28.94 -0.29 10.84
CA TYR A 2 -27.67 0.06 10.14
C TYR A 2 -26.48 -0.86 10.45
N GLN A 3 -26.31 -1.32 11.67
CA GLN A 3 -25.21 -2.22 12.06
C GLN A 3 -25.32 -3.63 11.45
N VAL A 4 -26.54 -4.19 11.38
CA VAL A 4 -26.77 -5.54 10.83
C VAL A 4 -26.47 -5.61 9.33
N ASN A 5 -26.80 -4.55 8.56
CA ASN A 5 -26.50 -4.47 7.14
C ASN A 5 -24.98 -4.32 6.87
N ARG A 6 -24.25 -3.60 7.73
CA ARG A 6 -22.80 -3.46 7.61
C ARG A 6 -22.08 -4.78 7.90
N MET A 7 -22.53 -5.53 8.92
CA MET A 7 -21.97 -6.86 9.23
C MET A 7 -22.21 -7.87 8.12
N LYS A 8 -23.40 -7.92 7.53
CA LYS A 8 -23.71 -8.81 6.38
C LYS A 8 -22.87 -8.47 5.15
N LYS A 9 -22.66 -7.19 4.86
CA LYS A 9 -21.84 -6.74 3.72
C LYS A 9 -20.36 -7.09 3.91
N ASN A 10 -19.82 -6.96 5.12
CA ASN A 10 -18.43 -7.33 5.44
C ASN A 10 -18.23 -8.85 5.38
N ASP A 11 -19.20 -9.65 5.80
CA ASP A 11 -19.09 -11.11 5.72
C ASP A 11 -19.09 -11.59 4.25
N GLN A 12 -19.87 -10.97 3.40
CA GLN A 12 -19.93 -11.27 1.97
C GLN A 12 -18.62 -10.88 1.24
N GLY A 13 -18.05 -9.72 1.55
CA GLY A 13 -16.75 -9.26 1.03
C GLY A 13 -15.61 -10.19 1.44
N PHE A 14 -15.56 -10.56 2.72
CA PHE A 14 -14.56 -11.50 3.22
C PHE A 14 -14.64 -12.88 2.56
N ARG A 15 -15.84 -13.44 2.39
CA ARG A 15 -16.02 -14.74 1.71
C ARG A 15 -15.55 -14.68 0.25
N ALA A 16 -15.81 -13.58 -0.45
CA ALA A 16 -15.33 -13.38 -1.82
C ALA A 16 -13.80 -13.31 -1.86
N ASN A 17 -13.19 -12.52 -0.99
CA ASN A 17 -11.73 -12.42 -0.86
C ASN A 17 -11.10 -13.78 -0.52
N LEU A 18 -11.67 -14.53 0.42
CA LEU A 18 -11.15 -15.85 0.81
C LEU A 18 -11.22 -16.86 -0.34
N ARG A 19 -12.30 -16.87 -1.11
CA ARG A 19 -12.43 -17.74 -2.32
C ARG A 19 -11.35 -17.40 -3.34
N LEU A 20 -11.15 -16.12 -3.65
CA LEU A 20 -10.10 -15.68 -4.59
C LEU A 20 -8.70 -16.01 -4.08
N ALA A 21 -8.44 -15.79 -2.79
CA ALA A 21 -7.17 -16.13 -2.18
C ALA A 21 -6.88 -17.63 -2.26
N THR A 22 -7.86 -18.47 -1.95
CA THR A 22 -7.72 -19.94 -2.01
C THR A 22 -7.51 -20.41 -3.46
N ALA A 23 -8.21 -19.82 -4.42
CA ALA A 23 -8.03 -20.15 -5.83
C ALA A 23 -6.63 -19.77 -6.35
N LYS A 24 -6.07 -18.65 -5.87
CA LYS A 24 -4.78 -18.14 -6.36
C LYS A 24 -3.56 -18.73 -5.65
N TRP A 25 -3.65 -18.98 -4.34
CA TRP A 25 -2.51 -19.40 -3.50
C TRP A 25 -2.73 -20.70 -2.74
N GLY A 26 -3.85 -21.40 -3.00
CA GLY A 26 -4.20 -22.61 -2.28
C GLY A 26 -4.71 -22.36 -0.85
N LYS A 27 -4.63 -23.39 0.00
CA LYS A 27 -5.07 -23.30 1.39
C LYS A 27 -4.17 -22.37 2.20
N LEU A 28 -4.73 -21.27 2.67
CA LEU A 28 -4.01 -20.30 3.48
C LEU A 28 -3.88 -20.76 4.94
N PRO A 29 -2.75 -20.45 5.61
CA PRO A 29 -2.62 -20.65 7.05
C PRO A 29 -3.61 -19.77 7.83
N PRO A 30 -4.04 -20.20 9.05
CA PRO A 30 -5.02 -19.45 9.84
C PRO A 30 -4.65 -17.99 10.09
N ALA A 31 -3.36 -17.70 10.31
CA ALA A 31 -2.87 -16.33 10.50
C ALA A 31 -3.08 -15.46 9.25
N ALA A 32 -2.86 -16.00 8.05
CA ALA A 32 -3.11 -15.27 6.80
C ALA A 32 -4.60 -15.02 6.56
N VAL A 33 -5.45 -15.98 6.89
CA VAL A 33 -6.92 -15.82 6.82
C VAL A 33 -7.40 -14.73 7.79
N LYS A 34 -6.86 -14.72 9.01
CA LYS A 34 -7.15 -13.67 10.01
C LYS A 34 -6.71 -12.29 9.50
N GLY A 35 -5.49 -12.18 8.97
CA GLY A 35 -4.98 -10.94 8.41
C GLY A 35 -5.82 -10.43 7.23
N LEU A 36 -6.25 -11.31 6.31
CA LEU A 36 -7.12 -10.95 5.21
C LEU A 36 -8.46 -10.37 5.70
N LYS A 37 -9.05 -10.99 6.71
CA LYS A 37 -10.30 -10.54 7.34
C LYS A 37 -10.14 -9.16 7.99
N GLU A 38 -9.03 -8.94 8.70
CA GLU A 38 -8.73 -7.65 9.33
C GLU A 38 -8.56 -6.54 8.29
N MET A 39 -7.85 -6.81 7.17
CA MET A 39 -7.65 -5.84 6.10
C MET A 39 -8.99 -5.47 5.40
N GLU A 40 -9.85 -6.44 5.18
CA GLU A 40 -11.18 -6.18 4.62
C GLU A 40 -12.04 -5.34 5.57
N ILE A 41 -12.11 -5.72 6.86
CA ILE A 41 -12.93 -5.01 7.85
C ILE A 41 -12.44 -3.57 8.07
N ARG A 42 -11.13 -3.36 8.21
CA ARG A 42 -10.55 -2.04 8.56
C ARG A 42 -10.45 -1.10 7.36
N TYR A 43 -10.09 -1.63 6.20
CA TYR A 43 -9.73 -0.82 5.03
C TYR A 43 -10.60 -1.12 3.81
N SER A 44 -11.50 -2.11 3.87
CA SER A 44 -12.31 -2.59 2.73
C SER A 44 -11.44 -2.94 1.52
N PHE A 45 -10.29 -3.58 1.76
CA PHE A 45 -9.43 -4.06 0.68
C PHE A 45 -10.02 -5.29 0.01
N SER A 46 -9.90 -5.34 -1.32
CA SER A 46 -10.46 -6.37 -2.18
C SER A 46 -9.39 -7.01 -3.05
N LEU A 47 -9.31 -8.35 -2.99
CA LEU A 47 -8.43 -9.11 -3.88
C LEU A 47 -8.87 -9.01 -5.35
N ALA A 48 -10.18 -8.89 -5.61
CA ALA A 48 -10.70 -8.71 -6.96
C ALA A 48 -10.24 -7.38 -7.60
N LEU A 49 -9.98 -6.36 -6.79
CA LEU A 49 -9.44 -5.06 -7.24
C LEU A 49 -7.90 -5.03 -7.25
N GLY A 50 -7.25 -6.11 -6.87
CA GLY A 50 -5.79 -6.16 -6.77
C GLY A 50 -5.24 -5.34 -5.60
N ASP A 51 -6.00 -5.19 -4.51
CA ASP A 51 -5.56 -4.39 -3.35
C ASP A 51 -4.47 -5.06 -2.53
N LEU A 52 -4.44 -6.39 -2.53
CA LEU A 52 -3.53 -7.18 -1.71
C LEU A 52 -2.85 -8.26 -2.56
N LEU A 53 -1.59 -8.53 -2.22
CA LEU A 53 -0.82 -9.68 -2.70
C LEU A 53 -0.35 -10.52 -1.51
N TYR A 54 -0.32 -11.83 -1.70
CA TYR A 54 0.22 -12.78 -0.74
C TYR A 54 1.50 -13.38 -1.29
N LEU A 55 2.65 -13.00 -0.72
CA LEU A 55 3.98 -13.42 -1.13
C LEU A 55 4.76 -13.85 0.12
N ASP A 56 5.54 -14.92 0.03
CA ASP A 56 6.37 -15.43 1.13
C ASP A 56 5.62 -15.51 2.48
N ARG A 57 4.39 -16.03 2.42
CA ARG A 57 3.48 -16.19 3.57
C ARG A 57 3.09 -14.89 4.27
N ARG A 58 3.18 -13.74 3.59
CA ARG A 58 2.81 -12.40 4.10
C ARG A 58 1.88 -11.68 3.14
N TRP A 59 1.03 -10.86 3.69
CA TRP A 59 0.21 -9.93 2.92
C TRP A 59 0.97 -8.64 2.65
N TYR A 60 0.83 -8.15 1.43
CA TYR A 60 1.33 -6.85 0.99
C TYR A 60 0.17 -6.05 0.39
N VAL A 61 0.15 -4.75 0.65
CA VAL A 61 -0.81 -3.82 0.04
C VAL A 61 -0.22 -3.25 -1.25
N THR A 62 -1.04 -2.97 -2.26
CA THR A 62 -0.58 -2.32 -3.49
C THR A 62 -0.68 -0.80 -3.41
N HIS A 63 0.13 -0.10 -4.19
CA HIS A 63 0.05 1.36 -4.33
C HIS A 63 -1.35 1.83 -4.73
N SER A 64 -1.99 1.14 -5.68
CA SER A 64 -3.35 1.45 -6.12
C SER A 64 -4.38 1.32 -5.00
N ALA A 65 -4.22 0.34 -4.10
CA ALA A 65 -5.07 0.18 -2.92
C ALA A 65 -4.92 1.35 -1.94
N LEU A 66 -3.69 1.79 -1.70
CA LEU A 66 -3.39 2.93 -0.83
C LEU A 66 -4.00 4.23 -1.39
N LEU A 67 -3.90 4.46 -2.69
CA LEU A 67 -4.52 5.61 -3.36
C LEU A 67 -6.06 5.54 -3.30
N ARG A 68 -6.66 4.35 -3.53
CA ARG A 68 -8.11 4.16 -3.38
C ARG A 68 -8.58 4.44 -1.95
N LEU A 69 -7.83 3.99 -0.95
CA LEU A 69 -8.13 4.27 0.45
C LEU A 69 -8.06 5.77 0.74
N ALA A 70 -6.99 6.45 0.29
CA ALA A 70 -6.82 7.89 0.46
C ALA A 70 -7.98 8.67 -0.17
N ASN A 71 -8.40 8.29 -1.38
CA ASN A 71 -9.54 8.92 -2.07
C ASN A 71 -10.85 8.70 -1.30
N ARG A 72 -11.16 7.47 -0.87
CA ARG A 72 -12.36 7.18 -0.06
C ARG A 72 -12.36 7.92 1.27
N ALA A 73 -11.20 8.09 1.88
CA ALA A 73 -11.03 8.84 3.13
C ALA A 73 -10.98 10.37 2.93
N ARG A 74 -11.20 10.85 1.70
CA ARG A 74 -11.14 12.28 1.34
C ARG A 74 -9.83 12.94 1.79
N CYS A 75 -8.69 12.29 1.47
CA CYS A 75 -7.37 12.86 1.69
C CYS A 75 -7.27 14.24 1.02
N SER A 76 -6.81 15.24 1.75
CA SER A 76 -6.71 16.62 1.25
C SER A 76 -5.57 16.81 0.24
N GLY A 77 -4.56 15.97 0.28
CA GLY A 77 -3.47 16.02 -0.70
C GLY A 77 -2.26 15.19 -0.33
N ILE A 78 -1.45 14.95 -1.35
CA ILE A 78 -0.14 14.30 -1.26
C ILE A 78 0.87 15.22 -1.92
N ARG A 79 1.90 15.62 -1.20
CA ARG A 79 3.03 16.40 -1.72
C ARG A 79 4.23 15.48 -1.80
N VAL A 80 4.91 15.48 -2.94
CA VAL A 80 6.14 14.71 -3.15
C VAL A 80 7.24 15.65 -3.64
N GLN A 81 8.46 15.44 -3.15
CA GLN A 81 9.61 16.22 -3.57
C GLN A 81 10.90 15.39 -3.45
N PRO A 82 11.85 15.53 -4.39
CA PRO A 82 13.15 14.89 -4.26
C PRO A 82 13.96 15.52 -3.13
N ILE A 83 14.77 14.72 -2.45
CA ILE A 83 15.77 15.18 -1.50
C ILE A 83 17.10 15.25 -2.25
N ARG A 84 17.40 16.43 -2.82
CA ARG A 84 18.47 16.62 -3.80
C ARG A 84 19.84 16.17 -3.28
N GLU A 85 20.12 16.38 -1.99
CA GLU A 85 21.38 16.02 -1.34
C GLU A 85 21.67 14.51 -1.39
N PHE A 86 20.64 13.67 -1.55
CA PHE A 86 20.74 12.23 -1.62
C PHE A 86 20.46 11.65 -3.00
N CYS A 87 20.16 12.50 -3.99
CA CYS A 87 19.95 12.08 -5.38
C CYS A 87 21.27 12.19 -6.17
N ASP A 88 21.53 11.17 -7.01
CA ASP A 88 22.63 11.16 -7.98
C ASP A 88 22.16 10.53 -9.29
N ALA A 89 21.94 11.37 -10.29
CA ALA A 89 21.46 10.93 -11.60
C ALA A 89 22.50 10.09 -12.36
N SER A 90 23.79 10.24 -12.09
CA SER A 90 24.85 9.50 -12.79
C SER A 90 24.86 8.01 -12.47
N VAL A 91 24.35 7.64 -11.27
CA VAL A 91 24.20 6.25 -10.82
C VAL A 91 22.73 5.87 -10.62
N SER A 92 21.80 6.63 -11.17
CA SER A 92 20.35 6.42 -11.05
C SER A 92 19.86 6.28 -9.61
N ARG A 93 20.47 7.00 -8.67
CA ARG A 93 20.07 7.01 -7.26
C ARG A 93 19.10 8.13 -6.97
N TRP A 94 17.94 7.79 -6.43
CA TRP A 94 16.86 8.73 -6.16
C TRP A 94 16.33 8.59 -4.75
N VAL A 95 16.09 9.72 -4.08
CA VAL A 95 15.48 9.77 -2.75
C VAL A 95 14.38 10.81 -2.77
N PHE A 96 13.18 10.41 -2.34
CA PHE A 96 12.01 11.26 -2.27
C PHE A 96 11.44 11.33 -0.86
N LYS A 97 10.85 12.46 -0.56
CA LYS A 97 10.02 12.71 0.60
C LYS A 97 8.57 12.91 0.14
N ALA A 98 7.65 12.14 0.68
CA ALA A 98 6.22 12.37 0.52
C ALA A 98 5.59 12.85 1.82
N THR A 99 4.59 13.73 1.72
CA THR A 99 3.79 14.17 2.85
C THR A 99 2.30 14.02 2.49
N VAL A 100 1.57 13.27 3.31
CA VAL A 100 0.13 13.02 3.15
C VAL A 100 -0.64 13.89 4.14
N TYR A 101 -1.58 14.67 3.64
CA TYR A 101 -2.46 15.54 4.43
C TYR A 101 -3.87 14.93 4.47
N LYS A 102 -4.26 14.35 5.60
CA LYS A 102 -5.61 13.75 5.77
C LYS A 102 -6.74 14.78 5.77
N SER A 103 -6.43 16.00 6.17
CA SER A 103 -7.35 17.14 6.18
C SER A 103 -6.56 18.43 5.95
N PRO A 104 -7.23 19.56 5.63
CA PRO A 104 -6.57 20.86 5.46
C PRO A 104 -5.80 21.34 6.71
N ARG A 105 -6.20 20.87 7.90
CA ARG A 105 -5.56 21.20 9.18
C ARG A 105 -4.53 20.17 9.62
N SER A 106 -4.29 19.12 8.84
CA SER A 106 -3.30 18.08 9.17
C SER A 106 -1.89 18.65 9.10
N ARG A 107 -1.03 18.31 10.07
CA ARG A 107 0.41 18.59 10.01
C ARG A 107 1.15 17.73 8.98
N GLY A 108 0.46 16.71 8.45
CA GLY A 108 0.99 15.79 7.47
C GLY A 108 1.69 14.57 8.07
N PHE A 109 1.68 13.50 7.27
CA PHE A 109 2.36 12.24 7.58
C PHE A 109 3.47 12.04 6.57
N VAL A 110 4.69 11.92 7.02
CA VAL A 110 5.89 11.87 6.17
C VAL A 110 6.32 10.44 5.91
N GLY A 111 6.65 10.15 4.65
CA GLY A 111 7.33 8.94 4.21
C GLY A 111 8.54 9.31 3.35
N TYR A 112 9.60 8.53 3.45
CA TYR A 112 10.77 8.62 2.57
C TYR A 112 10.83 7.37 1.70
N GLY A 113 11.24 7.52 0.46
CA GLY A 113 11.47 6.42 -0.47
C GLY A 113 12.77 6.63 -1.21
N ASP A 114 13.51 5.57 -1.36
CA ASP A 114 14.78 5.51 -2.07
C ASP A 114 14.75 4.41 -3.12
N ALA A 115 15.45 4.63 -4.22
CA ALA A 115 15.69 3.62 -5.23
C ALA A 115 17.00 3.89 -5.96
N ASP A 116 17.72 2.82 -6.22
CA ASP A 116 18.88 2.74 -7.09
C ASP A 116 18.93 1.35 -7.76
N PRO A 117 19.79 1.10 -8.75
CA PRO A 117 19.85 -0.18 -9.44
C PRO A 117 20.11 -1.39 -8.53
N SER A 118 20.67 -1.20 -7.32
CA SER A 118 20.99 -2.29 -6.39
C SER A 118 19.80 -2.70 -5.52
N ASN A 119 18.80 -1.82 -5.37
CA ASN A 119 17.67 -2.06 -4.48
C ASN A 119 16.30 -2.12 -5.19
N VAL A 120 16.30 -2.22 -6.51
CA VAL A 120 15.10 -2.42 -7.32
C VAL A 120 15.22 -3.71 -8.15
N SER A 121 14.07 -4.32 -8.48
CA SER A 121 14.04 -5.44 -9.40
C SER A 121 14.57 -5.05 -10.78
N SER A 122 15.30 -5.96 -11.45
CA SER A 122 15.78 -5.77 -12.82
C SER A 122 14.68 -5.39 -13.83
N LEU A 123 13.43 -5.79 -13.56
CA LEU A 123 12.27 -5.45 -14.39
C LEU A 123 11.93 -3.95 -14.42
N VAL A 124 12.42 -3.19 -13.45
CA VAL A 124 12.15 -1.75 -13.33
C VAL A 124 13.42 -0.90 -13.42
N HIS A 125 14.54 -1.47 -13.86
CA HIS A 125 15.75 -0.70 -14.14
C HIS A 125 15.47 0.41 -15.17
N GLY A 126 15.99 1.62 -14.91
CA GLY A 126 15.66 2.82 -15.67
C GLY A 126 14.40 3.54 -15.20
N ALA A 127 13.71 3.01 -14.19
CA ALA A 127 12.52 3.62 -13.57
C ALA A 127 12.73 3.96 -12.09
N GLU A 128 13.99 3.96 -11.61
CA GLU A 128 14.34 4.13 -10.19
C GLU A 128 13.72 5.40 -9.60
N MET A 129 13.71 6.50 -10.35
CA MET A 129 13.09 7.75 -9.90
C MET A 129 11.59 7.54 -9.56
N ARG A 130 10.84 6.85 -10.41
CA ARG A 130 9.40 6.57 -10.17
C ARG A 130 9.20 5.58 -9.03
N VAL A 131 10.10 4.61 -8.88
CA VAL A 131 10.06 3.64 -7.77
C VAL A 131 10.31 4.35 -6.44
N ALA A 132 11.30 5.23 -6.36
CA ALA A 132 11.60 6.02 -5.16
C ALA A 132 10.41 6.90 -4.75
N GLU A 133 9.79 7.59 -5.72
CA GLU A 133 8.59 8.40 -5.50
C GLU A 133 7.44 7.55 -4.95
N THR A 134 7.13 6.43 -5.60
CA THR A 134 6.08 5.50 -5.19
C THR A 134 6.31 4.96 -3.77
N ARG A 135 7.54 4.55 -3.46
CA ARG A 135 7.92 4.09 -2.10
C ARG A 135 7.70 5.19 -1.05
N ALA A 136 8.06 6.44 -1.36
CA ALA A 136 7.84 7.57 -0.45
C ALA A 136 6.35 7.78 -0.17
N VAL A 137 5.52 7.79 -1.23
CA VAL A 137 4.06 7.94 -1.14
C VAL A 137 3.44 6.81 -0.33
N ASN A 138 3.82 5.56 -0.61
CA ASN A 138 3.28 4.39 0.08
C ASN A 138 3.59 4.42 1.58
N ARG A 139 4.83 4.73 1.95
CA ARG A 139 5.23 4.86 3.37
C ARG A 139 4.47 5.98 4.08
N ALA A 140 4.25 7.12 3.41
CA ALA A 140 3.47 8.22 3.96
C ALA A 140 1.98 7.85 4.15
N LEU A 141 1.36 7.21 3.15
CA LEU A 141 -0.03 6.73 3.22
C LEU A 141 -0.23 5.66 4.29
N ARG A 142 0.69 4.70 4.39
CA ARG A 142 0.64 3.67 5.44
C ARG A 142 0.65 4.28 6.83
N LYS A 143 1.52 5.26 7.08
CA LYS A 143 1.54 6.01 8.35
C LYS A 143 0.25 6.77 8.58
N ALA A 144 -0.24 7.48 7.56
CA ALA A 144 -1.45 8.28 7.65
C ALA A 144 -2.70 7.46 8.01
N TYR A 145 -2.80 6.23 7.52
CA TYR A 145 -3.97 5.37 7.71
C TYR A 145 -3.74 4.19 8.67
N GLY A 146 -2.57 4.12 9.31
CA GLY A 146 -2.26 3.09 10.30
C GLY A 146 -2.16 1.68 9.72
N ILE A 147 -1.62 1.55 8.49
CA ILE A 147 -1.46 0.28 7.80
C ILE A 147 -0.11 -0.34 8.17
N GLY A 148 -0.14 -1.47 8.89
CA GLY A 148 1.06 -2.19 9.30
C GLY A 148 1.71 -3.06 8.21
N LEU A 149 1.03 -3.30 7.09
CA LEU A 149 1.57 -4.07 5.97
C LEU A 149 2.58 -3.23 5.17
N CYS A 150 3.65 -3.87 4.66
CA CYS A 150 4.46 -3.28 3.61
C CYS A 150 3.68 -3.19 2.30
N SER A 151 4.01 -2.23 1.44
CA SER A 151 3.51 -2.25 0.08
C SER A 151 4.42 -3.10 -0.82
N VAL A 152 3.84 -3.62 -1.90
CA VAL A 152 4.56 -4.46 -2.88
C VAL A 152 5.74 -3.71 -3.48
N GLU A 153 5.55 -2.43 -3.74
CA GLU A 153 6.54 -1.56 -4.38
C GLU A 153 7.72 -1.19 -3.44
N GLU A 154 7.58 -1.51 -2.15
CA GLU A 154 8.68 -1.37 -1.17
C GLU A 154 9.60 -2.59 -1.13
N LEU A 155 9.22 -3.69 -1.81
CA LEU A 155 10.10 -4.84 -2.00
C LEU A 155 11.18 -4.49 -3.03
N GLY A 156 12.42 -4.90 -2.73
CA GLY A 156 13.55 -4.76 -3.62
C GLY A 156 13.66 -5.89 -4.63
#